data_6dc4bf63e4de49cd05888a2c3407b4b5
#
_entry.id   6dc4bf63e4de49cd05888a2c3407b4b5
#
_cell.length_a   1.000
_cell.length_b   1.000
_cell.length_c   1.000
_cell.angle_alpha   90.00
_cell.angle_beta   90.00
_cell.angle_gamma   90.00
#
_symmetry.space_group_name_H-M   'P 1'
#
loop_
_entity.id
_entity.type
_entity.pdbx_description
1 polymer ?
#
loop_
_entity_poly.entity_id
_entity_poly.type
_entity_poly.pdbx_seq_one_letter_code
_entity_poly.pdbx_strand_id
1 'polypeptide(L)'
;MTTSRVQGNAYSSRPAGAATSAPPSQGRTQHRIRILLVDDHAVLRQALRMLLESQAELEVVADVENGREAVTAVEKYAPDVVLMDVVMPGLNGLEATRQIRRSAPNTRVVMLSGFVDEDQLLDSLRAGASGYIIKKSDVSELVLAIQTVHRGNSYFSSALSEGFDLAEVLYQAKRSDQRTGVEALTSREREVLQLIAEGHTNQGIANALFISVKTVEAHKAHIMAKLHARNRTDLIRYAIRKGIVRLESVEEAERMLAAPGGEAAG
;
A
#
# COMPACT_ATOMS: atom_id res chain seq x y z
N MET A 1 83.81 33.32 -10.52
CA MET A 1 83.90 34.47 -9.62
C MET A 1 82.74 34.37 -8.63
N THR A 2 83.10 34.00 -7.53
CA THR A 2 82.94 34.56 -6.15
C THR A 2 81.64 34.15 -5.47
N THR A 3 81.78 33.20 -4.63
CA THR A 3 81.80 33.18 -3.11
C THR A 3 80.42 33.26 -2.48
N SER A 4 79.96 32.19 -1.88
CA SER A 4 80.12 31.81 -0.47
C SER A 4 79.41 32.72 0.53
N ARG A 5 78.44 32.24 1.24
CA ARG A 5 78.48 32.23 2.73
C ARG A 5 77.34 31.42 3.38
N VAL A 6 77.76 30.49 4.18
CA VAL A 6 77.04 29.73 5.16
C VAL A 6 76.83 30.57 6.41
N GLN A 7 75.67 30.48 7.06
CA GLN A 7 75.40 30.67 8.48
C GLN A 7 73.95 30.21 8.68
N GLY A 8 73.57 29.26 9.45
CA GLY A 8 74.02 28.87 10.81
C GLY A 8 72.90 29.09 11.78
N ASN A 9 72.22 28.04 12.19
CA ASN A 9 71.74 27.81 13.54
C ASN A 9 70.53 28.57 14.10
N ALA A 10 69.48 27.86 14.39
CA ALA A 10 68.92 27.78 15.76
C ALA A 10 67.78 26.78 15.85
N TYR A 11 68.08 25.70 16.55
CA TYR A 11 67.03 24.79 17.12
C TYR A 11 66.19 25.61 18.11
N SER A 12 64.88 25.63 17.88
CA SER A 12 63.89 26.03 18.90
C SER A 12 62.90 24.92 19.05
N SER A 13 63.04 24.13 20.08
CA SER A 13 62.13 23.16 20.60
C SER A 13 60.84 23.85 21.06
N ARG A 14 59.72 23.52 20.42
CA ARG A 14 58.37 23.83 20.93
C ARG A 14 57.77 22.57 21.56
N PRO A 15 57.09 22.69 22.70
CA PRO A 15 56.54 21.56 23.46
C PRO A 15 55.30 20.99 22.76
N ALA A 16 55.11 19.69 22.88
CA ALA A 16 53.93 18.95 22.50
C ALA A 16 52.66 19.57 23.09
N GLY A 17 51.87 20.20 22.24
CA GLY A 17 50.54 20.72 22.57
C GLY A 17 49.53 19.60 22.57
N ALA A 18 48.74 19.52 23.61
CA ALA A 18 47.72 18.58 23.92
C ALA A 18 46.82 18.20 22.72
N ALA A 19 46.64 16.91 22.53
CA ALA A 19 45.59 16.35 21.69
C ALA A 19 44.24 16.80 22.27
N THR A 20 43.61 17.77 21.61
CA THR A 20 42.24 18.15 21.89
C THR A 20 41.38 16.99 21.39
N SER A 21 40.92 16.17 22.34
CA SER A 21 39.89 15.17 22.07
C SER A 21 38.64 15.87 21.48
N ALA A 22 38.33 15.63 20.22
CA ALA A 22 37.07 16.02 19.66
C ALA A 22 35.94 15.51 20.56
N PRO A 23 34.90 16.29 20.83
CA PRO A 23 33.78 15.81 21.61
C PRO A 23 33.15 14.61 20.89
N PRO A 24 32.66 13.59 21.62
CA PRO A 24 32.00 12.47 21.05
C PRO A 24 30.84 13.02 20.19
N SER A 25 30.79 12.60 18.94
CA SER A 25 29.71 12.91 18.01
C SER A 25 28.41 12.57 18.73
N GLN A 26 27.66 13.63 19.08
CA GLN A 26 26.32 13.47 19.64
C GLN A 26 25.56 12.55 18.69
N GLY A 27 25.12 11.40 19.23
CA GLY A 27 24.39 10.38 18.50
C GLY A 27 23.25 11.05 17.75
N ARG A 28 23.29 11.03 16.42
CA ARG A 28 22.11 11.23 15.61
C ARG A 28 21.11 10.21 16.15
N THR A 29 20.08 10.67 16.82
CA THR A 29 18.88 9.88 17.06
C THR A 29 18.44 9.40 15.67
N GLN A 30 18.78 8.16 15.33
CA GLN A 30 18.32 7.57 14.08
C GLN A 30 16.80 7.55 14.19
N HIS A 31 16.16 8.41 13.44
CA HIS A 31 14.71 8.46 13.36
C HIS A 31 14.27 7.15 12.71
N ARG A 32 13.64 6.27 13.50
CA ARG A 32 13.12 5.01 12.99
C ARG A 32 12.05 5.27 11.96
N ILE A 33 12.03 4.47 10.91
CA ILE A 33 10.95 4.51 9.90
C ILE A 33 9.68 3.99 10.56
N ARG A 34 8.65 4.81 10.62
CA ARG A 34 7.37 4.52 11.26
C ARG A 34 6.46 3.79 10.29
N ILE A 35 6.02 2.58 10.65
CA ILE A 35 5.31 1.66 9.79
C ILE A 35 3.92 1.40 10.35
N LEU A 36 2.90 1.48 9.49
CA LEU A 36 1.56 0.94 9.72
C LEU A 36 1.42 -0.37 8.95
N LEU A 37 1.02 -1.45 9.65
CA LEU A 37 0.69 -2.74 9.06
C LEU A 37 -0.82 -2.85 8.82
N VAL A 38 -1.21 -3.28 7.63
CA VAL A 38 -2.62 -3.46 7.27
C VAL A 38 -2.79 -4.79 6.54
N ASP A 39 -3.41 -5.76 7.20
CA ASP A 39 -3.65 -7.11 6.65
C ASP A 39 -4.80 -7.75 7.44
N ASP A 40 -5.76 -8.41 6.81
CA ASP A 40 -6.88 -9.08 7.49
C ASP A 40 -6.48 -10.40 8.14
N HIS A 41 -5.31 -10.98 7.77
CA HIS A 41 -4.77 -12.20 8.33
C HIS A 41 -4.01 -11.94 9.63
N ALA A 42 -4.63 -12.18 10.78
CA ALA A 42 -4.04 -11.89 12.10
C ALA A 42 -2.67 -12.54 12.32
N VAL A 43 -2.48 -13.82 11.90
CA VAL A 43 -1.22 -14.55 12.07
C VAL A 43 -0.10 -13.90 11.24
N LEU A 44 -0.37 -13.56 9.98
CA LEU A 44 0.60 -12.90 9.11
C LEU A 44 0.96 -11.51 9.65
N ARG A 45 -0.04 -10.75 10.10
CA ARG A 45 0.15 -9.42 10.67
C ARG A 45 1.06 -9.47 11.91
N GLN A 46 0.83 -10.44 12.82
CA GLN A 46 1.70 -10.66 13.98
C GLN A 46 3.13 -11.05 13.58
N ALA A 47 3.27 -11.97 12.62
CA ALA A 47 4.59 -12.40 12.16
C ALA A 47 5.37 -11.23 11.53
N LEU A 48 4.74 -10.44 10.67
CA LEU A 48 5.34 -9.24 10.08
C LEU A 48 5.74 -8.22 11.13
N ARG A 49 4.90 -7.98 12.15
CA ARG A 49 5.21 -7.09 13.25
C ARG A 49 6.49 -7.52 13.97
N MET A 50 6.58 -8.78 14.39
CA MET A 50 7.76 -9.31 15.08
C MET A 50 9.03 -9.18 14.22
N LEU A 51 8.93 -9.48 12.93
CA LEU A 51 10.05 -9.39 11.99
C LEU A 51 10.52 -7.95 11.81
N LEU A 52 9.62 -7.01 11.65
CA LEU A 52 9.96 -5.59 11.44
C LEU A 52 10.50 -4.96 12.73
N GLU A 53 9.93 -5.27 13.90
CA GLU A 53 10.41 -4.78 15.19
C GLU A 53 11.80 -5.34 15.57
N SER A 54 12.22 -6.46 14.97
CA SER A 54 13.60 -6.97 15.13
C SER A 54 14.65 -6.11 14.41
N GLN A 55 14.24 -5.22 13.50
CA GLN A 55 15.11 -4.30 12.78
C GLN A 55 15.23 -2.98 13.54
N ALA A 56 16.45 -2.61 13.94
CA ALA A 56 16.70 -1.42 14.78
C ALA A 56 16.21 -0.10 14.16
N GLU A 57 16.12 -0.05 12.83
CA GLU A 57 15.76 1.15 12.07
C GLU A 57 14.23 1.28 11.84
N LEU A 58 13.43 0.27 12.19
CA LEU A 58 12.00 0.21 11.93
C LEU A 58 11.20 0.28 13.24
N GLU A 59 10.01 0.86 13.18
CA GLU A 59 9.04 0.95 14.27
C GLU A 59 7.63 0.71 13.75
N VAL A 60 6.96 -0.33 14.22
CA VAL A 60 5.56 -0.57 13.90
C VAL A 60 4.68 0.25 14.85
N VAL A 61 4.16 1.38 14.36
CA VAL A 61 3.37 2.33 15.16
C VAL A 61 1.95 1.85 15.41
N ALA A 62 1.40 1.04 14.51
CA ALA A 62 0.11 0.37 14.67
C ALA A 62 -0.01 -0.79 13.68
N ASP A 63 -0.97 -1.67 13.94
CA ASP A 63 -1.42 -2.69 13.02
C ASP A 63 -2.97 -2.74 13.05
N VAL A 64 -3.58 -2.91 11.87
CA VAL A 64 -5.02 -2.88 11.67
C VAL A 64 -5.44 -3.94 10.64
N GLU A 65 -6.73 -4.30 10.61
CA GLU A 65 -7.21 -5.45 9.84
C GLU A 65 -7.97 -5.10 8.56
N ASN A 66 -8.26 -3.83 8.30
CA ASN A 66 -8.99 -3.41 7.10
C ASN A 66 -8.62 -2.00 6.65
N GLY A 67 -9.00 -1.66 5.40
CA GLY A 67 -8.66 -0.39 4.81
C GLY A 67 -9.29 0.83 5.49
N ARG A 68 -10.47 0.69 6.12
CA ARG A 68 -11.14 1.80 6.83
C ARG A 68 -10.36 2.20 8.07
N GLU A 69 -9.95 1.21 8.85
CA GLU A 69 -9.07 1.42 9.99
C GLU A 69 -7.72 2.00 9.57
N ALA A 70 -7.18 1.54 8.42
CA ALA A 70 -5.92 2.04 7.89
C ALA A 70 -5.97 3.56 7.61
N VAL A 71 -7.03 4.05 6.97
CA VAL A 71 -7.20 5.49 6.71
C VAL A 71 -7.22 6.28 8.03
N THR A 72 -7.99 5.82 9.02
CA THR A 72 -8.04 6.45 10.35
C THR A 72 -6.70 6.38 11.09
N ALA A 73 -6.00 5.24 11.01
CA ALA A 73 -4.72 5.04 11.65
C ALA A 73 -3.63 5.94 11.03
N VAL A 74 -3.65 6.17 9.71
CA VAL A 74 -2.73 7.11 9.05
C VAL A 74 -2.89 8.52 9.58
N GLU A 75 -4.13 8.99 9.75
CA GLU A 75 -4.40 10.32 10.32
C GLU A 75 -3.91 10.43 11.77
N LYS A 76 -4.12 9.37 12.56
CA LYS A 76 -3.76 9.35 13.98
C LYS A 76 -2.26 9.22 14.25
N TYR A 77 -1.59 8.32 13.51
CA TYR A 77 -0.22 7.94 13.80
C TYR A 77 0.79 8.58 12.86
N ALA A 78 0.39 9.17 11.74
CA ALA A 78 1.24 9.75 10.71
C ALA A 78 2.46 8.84 10.37
N PRO A 79 2.24 7.60 9.88
CA PRO A 79 3.32 6.69 9.52
C PRO A 79 4.08 7.18 8.29
N ASP A 80 5.37 6.85 8.21
CA ASP A 80 6.19 7.11 7.01
C ASP A 80 5.81 6.15 5.88
N VAL A 81 5.58 4.87 6.24
CA VAL A 81 5.27 3.79 5.30
C VAL A 81 4.08 2.98 5.81
N VAL A 82 3.16 2.68 4.91
CA VAL A 82 2.06 1.73 5.13
C VAL A 82 2.35 0.47 4.33
N LEU A 83 2.38 -0.69 4.99
CA LEU A 83 2.33 -2.00 4.34
C LEU A 83 0.88 -2.42 4.26
N MET A 84 0.34 -2.51 3.05
CA MET A 84 -1.09 -2.63 2.78
C MET A 84 -1.40 -3.91 2.02
N ASP A 85 -2.17 -4.82 2.58
CA ASP A 85 -2.74 -5.92 1.78
C ASP A 85 -3.65 -5.37 0.68
N VAL A 86 -3.57 -5.96 -0.50
CA VAL A 86 -4.40 -5.53 -1.65
C VAL A 86 -5.86 -5.88 -1.41
N VAL A 87 -6.14 -7.10 -0.96
CA VAL A 87 -7.50 -7.63 -0.84
C VAL A 87 -7.86 -7.83 0.62
N MET A 88 -8.78 -7.01 1.10
CA MET A 88 -9.32 -7.05 2.45
C MET A 88 -10.82 -6.78 2.43
N PRO A 89 -11.59 -7.29 3.41
CA PRO A 89 -13.03 -7.07 3.47
C PRO A 89 -13.40 -5.59 3.73
N GLY A 90 -14.56 -5.19 3.22
CA GLY A 90 -15.20 -3.88 3.43
C GLY A 90 -14.59 -2.74 2.64
N LEU A 91 -13.37 -2.30 2.94
CA LEU A 91 -12.58 -1.35 2.17
C LEU A 91 -11.23 -1.99 1.81
N ASN A 92 -11.05 -2.36 0.55
CA ASN A 92 -9.82 -3.00 0.09
C ASN A 92 -8.62 -2.05 0.07
N GLY A 93 -7.41 -2.63 -0.06
CA GLY A 93 -6.17 -1.86 -0.01
C GLY A 93 -6.02 -0.86 -1.15
N LEU A 94 -6.57 -1.13 -2.34
CA LEU A 94 -6.52 -0.20 -3.47
C LEU A 94 -7.27 1.09 -3.16
N GLU A 95 -8.50 0.97 -2.65
CA GLU A 95 -9.32 2.15 -2.33
C GLU A 95 -8.78 2.87 -1.08
N ALA A 96 -8.32 2.12 -0.07
CA ALA A 96 -7.65 2.69 1.09
C ALA A 96 -6.40 3.49 0.66
N THR A 97 -5.59 2.95 -0.26
CA THR A 97 -4.42 3.64 -0.82
C THR A 97 -4.81 4.95 -1.51
N ARG A 98 -5.88 4.95 -2.33
CA ARG A 98 -6.36 6.19 -2.98
C ARG A 98 -6.76 7.26 -1.96
N GLN A 99 -7.43 6.86 -0.88
CA GLN A 99 -7.85 7.77 0.19
C GLN A 99 -6.63 8.31 0.94
N ILE A 100 -5.70 7.44 1.37
CA ILE A 100 -4.47 7.81 2.06
C ILE A 100 -3.63 8.78 1.21
N ARG A 101 -3.47 8.50 -0.08
CA ARG A 101 -2.70 9.38 -0.98
C ARG A 101 -3.29 10.78 -1.12
N ARG A 102 -4.60 10.95 -0.92
CA ARG A 102 -5.28 12.26 -0.93
C ARG A 102 -5.14 13.00 0.39
N SER A 103 -5.32 12.30 1.52
CA SER A 103 -5.30 12.92 2.86
C SER A 103 -3.89 13.06 3.43
N ALA A 104 -2.98 12.12 3.12
CA ALA A 104 -1.62 12.07 3.64
C ALA A 104 -0.59 11.83 2.51
N PRO A 105 -0.32 12.82 1.64
CA PRO A 105 0.52 12.65 0.43
C PRO A 105 1.98 12.28 0.74
N ASN A 106 2.46 12.54 1.94
CA ASN A 106 3.82 12.21 2.38
C ASN A 106 3.96 10.74 2.81
N THR A 107 2.89 10.09 3.25
CA THR A 107 2.88 8.68 3.61
C THR A 107 3.06 7.83 2.35
N ARG A 108 4.02 6.93 2.37
CA ARG A 108 4.27 5.98 1.27
C ARG A 108 3.48 4.71 1.49
N VAL A 109 2.93 4.14 0.42
CA VAL A 109 2.18 2.88 0.51
C VAL A 109 2.88 1.81 -0.30
N VAL A 110 3.20 0.68 0.33
CA VAL A 110 3.70 -0.54 -0.29
C VAL A 110 2.59 -1.57 -0.24
N MET A 111 2.15 -2.03 -1.41
CA MET A 111 1.13 -3.06 -1.51
C MET A 111 1.74 -4.44 -1.27
N LEU A 112 1.05 -5.28 -0.52
CA LEU A 112 1.38 -6.68 -0.27
C LEU A 112 0.39 -7.56 -1.02
N SER A 113 0.86 -8.41 -1.95
CA SER A 113 0.00 -9.31 -2.73
C SER A 113 0.42 -10.77 -2.56
N GLY A 114 -0.55 -11.67 -2.56
CA GLY A 114 -0.29 -13.13 -2.54
C GLY A 114 0.19 -13.68 -3.88
N PHE A 115 -0.02 -12.98 -4.99
CA PHE A 115 0.20 -13.46 -6.34
C PHE A 115 0.86 -12.41 -7.23
N VAL A 116 1.54 -12.89 -8.28
CA VAL A 116 2.00 -12.08 -9.40
C VAL A 116 0.83 -11.87 -10.36
N ASP A 117 0.30 -10.63 -10.42
CA ASP A 117 -0.85 -10.27 -11.24
C ASP A 117 -0.63 -8.87 -11.84
N GLU A 118 -0.63 -8.79 -13.17
CA GLU A 118 -0.35 -7.55 -13.92
C GLU A 118 -1.44 -6.50 -13.71
N ASP A 119 -2.71 -6.89 -13.81
CA ASP A 119 -3.86 -6.01 -13.61
C ASP A 119 -3.85 -5.41 -12.18
N GLN A 120 -3.55 -6.25 -11.18
CA GLN A 120 -3.51 -5.83 -9.77
C GLN A 120 -2.34 -4.88 -9.50
N LEU A 121 -1.18 -5.13 -10.11
CA LEU A 121 -0.04 -4.20 -10.06
C LEU A 121 -0.40 -2.85 -10.70
N LEU A 122 -0.98 -2.87 -11.91
CA LEU A 122 -1.40 -1.67 -12.63
C LEU A 122 -2.40 -0.86 -11.81
N ASP A 123 -3.42 -1.51 -11.23
CA ASP A 123 -4.42 -0.86 -10.38
C ASP A 123 -3.81 -0.30 -9.09
N SER A 124 -2.80 -0.96 -8.52
CA SER A 124 -2.04 -0.49 -7.35
C SER A 124 -1.25 0.79 -7.66
N LEU A 125 -0.56 0.83 -8.79
CA LEU A 125 0.18 2.00 -9.26
C LEU A 125 -0.75 3.19 -9.51
N ARG A 126 -1.89 2.95 -10.16
CA ARG A 126 -2.93 3.98 -10.40
C ARG A 126 -3.60 4.45 -9.11
N ALA A 127 -3.66 3.61 -8.08
CA ALA A 127 -4.09 4.00 -6.74
C ALA A 127 -3.07 4.91 -6.04
N GLY A 128 -1.82 4.95 -6.52
CA GLY A 128 -0.73 5.77 -5.99
C GLY A 128 0.21 5.02 -5.07
N ALA A 129 0.26 3.69 -5.16
CA ALA A 129 1.25 2.88 -4.44
C ALA A 129 2.68 3.29 -4.83
N SER A 130 3.56 3.33 -3.85
CA SER A 130 5.00 3.58 -4.03
C SER A 130 5.81 2.30 -4.20
N GLY A 131 5.23 1.15 -3.83
CA GLY A 131 5.85 -0.15 -3.97
C GLY A 131 4.83 -1.29 -4.05
N TYR A 132 5.31 -2.45 -4.53
CA TYR A 132 4.52 -3.66 -4.64
C TYR A 132 5.39 -4.88 -4.36
N ILE A 133 5.01 -5.68 -3.37
CA ILE A 133 5.74 -6.84 -2.86
C ILE A 133 4.84 -8.06 -2.90
N ILE A 134 5.41 -9.18 -3.29
CA ILE A 134 4.73 -10.47 -3.17
C ILE A 134 4.90 -11.00 -1.74
N LYS A 135 3.82 -11.43 -1.08
CA LYS A 135 3.84 -11.91 0.32
C LYS A 135 4.75 -13.13 0.55
N LYS A 136 5.20 -13.79 -0.54
CA LYS A 136 6.18 -14.89 -0.50
C LYS A 136 7.62 -14.43 -0.56
N SER A 137 7.87 -13.13 -0.70
CA SER A 137 9.21 -12.56 -0.73
C SER A 137 9.91 -12.71 0.63
N ASP A 138 11.23 -12.71 0.59
CA ASP A 138 12.05 -12.76 1.79
C ASP A 138 11.90 -11.49 2.64
N VAL A 139 12.11 -11.63 3.94
CA VAL A 139 12.07 -10.51 4.89
C VAL A 139 13.06 -9.39 4.51
N SER A 140 14.23 -9.76 4.00
CA SER A 140 15.24 -8.80 3.51
C SER A 140 14.72 -7.95 2.35
N GLU A 141 13.92 -8.52 1.45
CA GLU A 141 13.28 -7.80 0.35
C GLU A 141 12.25 -6.80 0.87
N LEU A 142 11.45 -7.19 1.88
CA LEU A 142 10.47 -6.30 2.51
C LEU A 142 11.15 -5.10 3.21
N VAL A 143 12.23 -5.34 3.96
CA VAL A 143 13.01 -4.29 4.63
C VAL A 143 13.61 -3.34 3.60
N LEU A 144 14.20 -3.87 2.52
CA LEU A 144 14.75 -3.08 1.42
C LEU A 144 13.68 -2.22 0.75
N ALA A 145 12.50 -2.77 0.52
CA ALA A 145 11.37 -2.04 -0.04
C ALA A 145 10.95 -0.86 0.84
N ILE A 146 10.79 -1.09 2.15
CA ILE A 146 10.44 -0.04 3.12
C ILE A 146 11.46 1.09 3.07
N GLN A 147 12.76 0.77 3.16
CA GLN A 147 13.82 1.77 3.11
C GLN A 147 13.85 2.52 1.77
N THR A 148 13.60 1.82 0.66
CA THR A 148 13.61 2.39 -0.68
C THR A 148 12.46 3.39 -0.86
N VAL A 149 11.24 3.01 -0.46
CA VAL A 149 10.07 3.90 -0.60
C VAL A 149 10.12 5.06 0.38
N HIS A 150 10.67 4.87 1.58
CA HIS A 150 10.90 5.95 2.55
C HIS A 150 11.83 7.03 1.99
N ARG A 151 12.86 6.64 1.21
CA ARG A 151 13.76 7.57 0.49
C ARG A 151 13.11 8.25 -0.71
N GLY A 152 11.85 7.94 -1.03
CA GLY A 152 11.10 8.55 -2.12
C GLY A 152 11.18 7.81 -3.46
N ASN A 153 11.87 6.67 -3.53
CA ASN A 153 11.94 5.83 -4.71
C ASN A 153 10.78 4.82 -4.75
N SER A 154 10.54 4.20 -5.90
CA SER A 154 9.60 3.08 -6.01
C SER A 154 10.33 1.74 -5.86
N TYR A 155 9.65 0.73 -5.33
CA TYR A 155 10.16 -0.63 -5.21
C TYR A 155 9.16 -1.66 -5.73
N PHE A 156 9.64 -2.61 -6.50
CA PHE A 156 8.85 -3.70 -7.07
C PHE A 156 9.57 -5.02 -6.85
N SER A 157 8.83 -6.03 -6.37
CA SER A 157 9.37 -7.36 -6.13
C SER A 157 10.02 -7.94 -7.39
N SER A 158 11.18 -8.58 -7.23
CA SER A 158 11.93 -9.19 -8.33
C SER A 158 11.10 -10.24 -9.09
N ALA A 159 10.23 -10.95 -8.38
CA ALA A 159 9.34 -11.96 -8.95
C ALA A 159 8.37 -11.40 -10.02
N LEU A 160 8.11 -10.09 -10.02
CA LEU A 160 7.23 -9.47 -11.02
C LEU A 160 7.85 -9.47 -12.42
N SER A 161 9.18 -9.33 -12.51
CA SER A 161 9.90 -9.31 -13.78
C SER A 161 9.93 -10.67 -14.49
N GLU A 162 9.59 -11.75 -13.79
CA GLU A 162 9.48 -13.10 -14.34
C GLU A 162 8.12 -13.35 -15.02
N GLY A 163 7.10 -12.59 -14.65
CA GLY A 163 5.71 -12.81 -15.09
C GLY A 163 5.27 -11.94 -16.26
N PHE A 164 5.79 -10.71 -16.36
CA PHE A 164 5.38 -9.73 -17.38
C PHE A 164 6.42 -8.60 -17.55
N ASP A 165 6.24 -7.77 -18.58
CA ASP A 165 7.08 -6.60 -18.81
C ASP A 165 6.72 -5.46 -17.84
N LEU A 166 7.48 -5.35 -16.77
CA LEU A 166 7.29 -4.30 -15.75
C LEU A 166 7.40 -2.89 -16.36
N ALA A 167 8.24 -2.68 -17.38
CA ALA A 167 8.39 -1.36 -18.00
C ALA A 167 7.10 -0.95 -18.73
N GLU A 168 6.45 -1.89 -19.41
CA GLU A 168 5.15 -1.64 -20.07
C GLU A 168 4.05 -1.31 -19.04
N VAL A 169 3.98 -2.05 -17.93
CA VAL A 169 2.99 -1.77 -16.86
C VAL A 169 3.21 -0.38 -16.25
N LEU A 170 4.46 0.00 -15.98
CA LEU A 170 4.82 1.33 -15.47
C LEU A 170 4.46 2.44 -16.48
N TYR A 171 4.65 2.17 -17.77
CA TYR A 171 4.26 3.08 -18.83
C TYR A 171 2.74 3.26 -18.91
N GLN A 172 1.98 2.15 -18.87
CA GLN A 172 0.51 2.17 -18.85
C GLN A 172 -0.05 2.88 -17.60
N ALA A 173 0.58 2.69 -16.44
CA ALA A 173 0.17 3.36 -15.21
C ALA A 173 0.27 4.89 -15.31
N LYS A 174 1.25 5.41 -16.06
CA LYS A 174 1.45 6.86 -16.27
C LYS A 174 0.51 7.46 -17.31
N ARG A 175 0.00 6.66 -18.24
CA ARG A 175 -0.86 7.10 -19.35
C ARG A 175 -2.35 7.16 -19.03
N SER A 176 -2.74 7.51 -17.83
CA SER A 176 -4.14 7.43 -17.32
C SER A 176 -5.15 8.38 -18.02
N ASP A 177 -5.10 8.54 -19.35
CA ASP A 177 -6.01 9.45 -20.07
C ASP A 177 -7.44 8.91 -20.29
N GLN A 178 -7.69 7.62 -20.09
CA GLN A 178 -9.03 7.05 -20.16
C GLN A 178 -9.34 6.20 -18.95
N ARG A 179 -10.11 6.76 -18.01
CA ARG A 179 -10.67 5.99 -16.89
C ARG A 179 -11.68 4.98 -17.42
N THR A 180 -11.31 3.70 -17.43
CA THR A 180 -12.18 2.61 -17.87
C THR A 180 -12.43 1.63 -16.72
N GLY A 181 -13.55 0.93 -16.77
CA GLY A 181 -13.86 -0.08 -15.75
C GLY A 181 -13.94 0.49 -14.33
N VAL A 182 -13.23 -0.14 -13.36
CA VAL A 182 -13.24 0.30 -11.95
C VAL A 182 -12.75 1.73 -11.77
N GLU A 183 -11.87 2.21 -12.63
CA GLU A 183 -11.36 3.58 -12.57
C GLU A 183 -12.42 4.64 -12.91
N ALA A 184 -13.42 4.26 -13.71
CA ALA A 184 -14.57 5.11 -13.99
C ALA A 184 -15.53 5.24 -12.80
N LEU A 185 -15.39 4.35 -11.79
CA LEU A 185 -16.20 4.40 -10.58
C LEU A 185 -15.67 5.47 -9.60
N THR A 186 -16.60 6.14 -8.93
CA THR A 186 -16.26 6.98 -7.77
C THR A 186 -15.81 6.11 -6.59
N SER A 187 -15.16 6.70 -5.59
CA SER A 187 -14.79 5.96 -4.35
C SER A 187 -16.00 5.26 -3.75
N ARG A 188 -17.14 5.94 -3.69
CA ARG A 188 -18.37 5.38 -3.14
C ARG A 188 -18.93 4.22 -3.95
N GLU A 189 -18.90 4.32 -5.27
CA GLU A 189 -19.31 3.23 -6.16
C GLU A 189 -18.39 2.01 -6.04
N ARG A 190 -17.08 2.20 -5.82
CA ARG A 190 -16.14 1.09 -5.56
C ARG A 190 -16.43 0.38 -4.24
N GLU A 191 -16.70 1.14 -3.16
CA GLU A 191 -17.11 0.56 -1.88
C GLU A 191 -18.40 -0.25 -2.02
N VAL A 192 -19.40 0.28 -2.74
CA VAL A 192 -20.66 -0.43 -3.00
C VAL A 192 -20.42 -1.69 -3.85
N LEU A 193 -19.58 -1.62 -4.89
CA LEU A 193 -19.24 -2.77 -5.73
C LEU A 193 -18.57 -3.88 -4.91
N GLN A 194 -17.65 -3.53 -4.03
CA GLN A 194 -17.00 -4.49 -3.15
C GLN A 194 -18.00 -5.19 -2.23
N LEU A 195 -18.84 -4.44 -1.52
CA LEU A 195 -19.85 -5.02 -0.62
C LEU A 195 -20.89 -5.88 -1.38
N ILE A 196 -21.23 -5.52 -2.63
CA ILE A 196 -22.05 -6.36 -3.50
C ILE A 196 -21.33 -7.70 -3.76
N ALA A 197 -20.04 -7.65 -4.06
CA ALA A 197 -19.23 -8.83 -4.36
C ALA A 197 -18.99 -9.69 -3.12
N GLU A 198 -18.92 -9.11 -1.94
CA GLU A 198 -18.87 -9.81 -0.63
C GLU A 198 -20.21 -10.44 -0.22
N GLY A 199 -21.25 -10.33 -1.05
CA GLY A 199 -22.55 -10.96 -0.81
C GLY A 199 -23.54 -10.14 0.00
N HIS A 200 -23.23 -8.91 0.40
CA HIS A 200 -24.15 -8.08 1.18
C HIS A 200 -25.44 -7.75 0.44
N THR A 201 -26.58 -7.75 1.15
CA THR A 201 -27.87 -7.24 0.66
C THR A 201 -27.86 -5.71 0.55
N ASN A 202 -28.78 -5.11 -0.21
CA ASN A 202 -28.90 -3.65 -0.29
C ASN A 202 -29.06 -3.02 1.12
N GLN A 203 -29.83 -3.68 2.02
CA GLN A 203 -29.96 -3.23 3.41
C GLN A 203 -28.65 -3.34 4.18
N GLY A 204 -27.90 -4.45 4.01
CA GLY A 204 -26.58 -4.64 4.63
C GLY A 204 -25.58 -3.56 4.18
N ILE A 205 -25.56 -3.25 2.88
CA ILE A 205 -24.74 -2.18 2.30
C ILE A 205 -25.14 -0.81 2.86
N ALA A 206 -26.45 -0.53 2.94
CA ALA A 206 -26.97 0.72 3.48
C ALA A 206 -26.52 0.94 4.93
N ASN A 207 -26.60 -0.11 5.76
CA ASN A 207 -26.15 -0.09 7.16
C ASN A 207 -24.62 0.10 7.26
N ALA A 208 -23.83 -0.68 6.50
CA ALA A 208 -22.36 -0.63 6.53
C ALA A 208 -21.81 0.74 6.09
N LEU A 209 -22.54 1.40 5.20
CA LEU A 209 -22.11 2.66 4.61
C LEU A 209 -22.84 3.88 5.17
N PHE A 210 -23.78 3.71 6.11
CA PHE A 210 -24.58 4.77 6.73
C PHE A 210 -25.34 5.62 5.70
N ILE A 211 -25.99 4.97 4.71
CA ILE A 211 -26.80 5.61 3.67
C ILE A 211 -28.16 4.92 3.53
N SER A 212 -29.09 5.51 2.77
CA SER A 212 -30.39 4.88 2.52
C SER A 212 -30.28 3.73 1.51
N VAL A 213 -31.17 2.74 1.59
CA VAL A 213 -31.29 1.67 0.58
C VAL A 213 -31.47 2.25 -0.82
N LYS A 214 -32.29 3.30 -0.96
CA LYS A 214 -32.53 4.01 -2.23
C LYS A 214 -31.22 4.57 -2.80
N THR A 215 -30.30 5.06 -1.93
CA THR A 215 -28.97 5.53 -2.34
C THR A 215 -28.09 4.37 -2.84
N VAL A 216 -28.18 3.21 -2.18
CA VAL A 216 -27.46 1.99 -2.64
C VAL A 216 -27.95 1.57 -4.02
N GLU A 217 -29.26 1.57 -4.27
CA GLU A 217 -29.85 1.24 -5.56
C GLU A 217 -29.40 2.21 -6.65
N ALA A 218 -29.35 3.50 -6.36
CA ALA A 218 -28.84 4.51 -7.29
C ALA A 218 -27.34 4.24 -7.62
N HIS A 219 -26.50 3.97 -6.63
CA HIS A 219 -25.10 3.60 -6.88
C HIS A 219 -24.99 2.34 -7.70
N LYS A 220 -25.77 1.29 -7.38
CA LYS A 220 -25.80 0.03 -8.14
C LYS A 220 -26.15 0.27 -9.62
N ALA A 221 -27.16 1.08 -9.90
CA ALA A 221 -27.55 1.43 -11.27
C ALA A 221 -26.42 2.14 -12.03
N HIS A 222 -25.74 3.11 -11.38
CA HIS A 222 -24.58 3.80 -11.97
C HIS A 222 -23.41 2.85 -12.22
N ILE A 223 -23.10 1.95 -11.26
CA ILE A 223 -22.04 0.95 -11.42
C ILE A 223 -22.36 0.04 -12.61
N MET A 224 -23.58 -0.49 -12.69
CA MET A 224 -24.01 -1.34 -13.80
C MET A 224 -23.87 -0.64 -15.14
N ALA A 225 -24.26 0.62 -15.25
CA ALA A 225 -24.11 1.41 -16.46
C ALA A 225 -22.64 1.61 -16.85
N LYS A 226 -21.78 1.97 -15.89
CA LYS A 226 -20.34 2.23 -16.12
C LYS A 226 -19.54 0.98 -16.46
N LEU A 227 -19.92 -0.18 -15.89
CA LEU A 227 -19.24 -1.47 -16.10
C LEU A 227 -19.91 -2.32 -17.19
N HIS A 228 -20.99 -1.82 -17.81
CA HIS A 228 -21.80 -2.55 -18.77
C HIS A 228 -22.32 -3.91 -18.24
N ALA A 229 -22.57 -3.98 -16.92
CA ALA A 229 -23.09 -5.16 -16.26
C ALA A 229 -24.63 -5.19 -16.38
N ARG A 230 -25.20 -6.37 -16.63
CA ARG A 230 -26.65 -6.56 -16.82
C ARG A 230 -27.39 -6.91 -15.54
N ASN A 231 -26.68 -7.51 -14.59
CA ASN A 231 -27.24 -8.01 -13.34
C ASN A 231 -26.18 -8.05 -12.23
N ARG A 232 -26.60 -8.41 -11.01
CA ARG A 232 -25.72 -8.54 -9.85
C ARG A 232 -24.58 -9.55 -10.08
N THR A 233 -24.88 -10.68 -10.71
CA THR A 233 -23.91 -11.74 -11.01
C THR A 233 -22.76 -11.21 -11.87
N ASP A 234 -23.06 -10.38 -12.86
CA ASP A 234 -22.02 -9.75 -13.69
C ASP A 234 -21.10 -8.84 -12.87
N LEU A 235 -21.66 -8.10 -11.89
CA LEU A 235 -20.87 -7.28 -10.97
C LEU A 235 -19.94 -8.13 -10.10
N ILE A 236 -20.45 -9.24 -9.55
CA ILE A 236 -19.65 -10.17 -8.73
C ILE A 236 -18.52 -10.77 -9.56
N ARG A 237 -18.83 -11.30 -10.76
CA ARG A 237 -17.81 -11.85 -11.67
C ARG A 237 -16.75 -10.81 -12.04
N TYR A 238 -17.18 -9.59 -12.25
CA TYR A 238 -16.28 -8.47 -12.56
C TYR A 238 -15.33 -8.20 -11.37
N ALA A 239 -15.88 -8.12 -10.15
CA ALA A 239 -15.10 -7.86 -8.93
C ALA A 239 -14.08 -8.98 -8.65
N ILE A 240 -14.47 -10.25 -8.82
CA ILE A 240 -13.57 -11.39 -8.70
C ILE A 240 -12.44 -11.31 -9.73
N ARG A 241 -12.76 -11.11 -10.99
CA ARG A 241 -11.77 -11.02 -12.09
C ARG A 241 -10.78 -9.87 -11.88
N LYS A 242 -11.22 -8.76 -11.25
CA LYS A 242 -10.38 -7.59 -10.94
C LYS A 242 -9.71 -7.67 -9.56
N GLY A 243 -9.80 -8.80 -8.88
CA GLY A 243 -9.16 -8.99 -7.56
C GLY A 243 -9.66 -8.00 -6.50
N ILE A 244 -10.88 -7.46 -6.64
CA ILE A 244 -11.51 -6.60 -5.64
C ILE A 244 -11.88 -7.41 -4.40
N VAL A 245 -12.31 -8.66 -4.62
CA VAL A 245 -12.58 -9.67 -3.58
C VAL A 245 -11.81 -10.94 -3.86
N ARG A 246 -11.41 -11.64 -2.80
CA ARG A 246 -10.75 -12.94 -2.86
C ARG A 246 -11.83 -14.02 -2.73
N LEU A 247 -11.66 -15.11 -3.47
CA LEU A 247 -12.44 -16.33 -3.25
C LEU A 247 -11.58 -17.31 -2.44
N GLU A 248 -12.00 -17.64 -1.24
CA GLU A 248 -11.30 -18.60 -0.40
C GLU A 248 -11.68 -20.04 -0.73
N SER A 249 -12.89 -20.25 -1.32
CA SER A 249 -13.35 -21.57 -1.78
C SER A 249 -14.36 -21.47 -2.93
N VAL A 250 -14.56 -22.59 -3.64
CA VAL A 250 -15.62 -22.71 -4.67
C VAL A 250 -17.01 -22.56 -4.04
N GLU A 251 -17.20 -23.06 -2.82
CA GLU A 251 -18.45 -22.95 -2.07
C GLU A 251 -18.80 -21.49 -1.74
N GLU A 252 -17.79 -20.66 -1.47
CA GLU A 252 -17.95 -19.23 -1.24
C GLU A 252 -18.35 -18.51 -2.53
N ALA A 253 -17.73 -18.86 -3.65
CA ALA A 253 -18.12 -18.34 -4.96
C ALA A 253 -19.57 -18.65 -5.29
N GLU A 254 -20.00 -19.89 -5.07
CA GLU A 254 -21.38 -20.33 -5.27
C GLU A 254 -22.35 -19.59 -4.34
N ARG A 255 -21.99 -19.39 -3.07
CA ARG A 255 -22.78 -18.62 -2.11
C ARG A 255 -22.94 -17.15 -2.53
N MET A 256 -21.83 -16.51 -2.93
CA MET A 256 -21.85 -15.13 -3.43
C MET A 256 -22.74 -14.97 -4.69
N LEU A 257 -22.68 -15.95 -5.58
CA LEU A 257 -23.48 -15.96 -6.82
C LEU A 257 -24.97 -16.28 -6.57
N ALA A 258 -25.26 -17.13 -5.54
CA ALA A 258 -26.61 -17.56 -5.18
C ALA A 258 -27.33 -16.57 -4.23
N ALA A 259 -26.62 -15.64 -3.61
CA ALA A 259 -27.23 -14.68 -2.69
C ALA A 259 -28.33 -13.86 -3.42
N PRO A 260 -29.59 -13.91 -2.95
CA PRO A 260 -30.70 -13.24 -3.60
C PRO A 260 -30.44 -11.73 -3.60
N GLY A 261 -30.30 -11.14 -4.78
CA GLY A 261 -30.44 -9.71 -4.91
C GLY A 261 -31.80 -9.34 -4.35
N GLY A 262 -31.86 -8.56 -3.27
CA GLY A 262 -33.14 -8.13 -2.71
C GLY A 262 -33.99 -7.40 -3.73
N GLU A 263 -34.67 -8.14 -4.59
CA GLU A 263 -35.79 -7.68 -5.35
C GLU A 263 -36.97 -7.68 -4.39
N ALA A 264 -37.24 -6.50 -3.85
CA ALA A 264 -38.51 -6.26 -3.19
C ALA A 264 -39.59 -6.46 -4.22
N ALA A 265 -40.42 -7.48 -4.00
CA ALA A 265 -41.75 -7.54 -4.61
C ALA A 265 -42.57 -6.35 -4.12
N GLY A 266 -43.26 -5.67 -5.04
CA GLY A 266 -44.34 -4.73 -4.78
C GLY A 266 -44.01 -3.28 -4.93
#